data_1ed5806f3aef1ab386cf0fb539d27e2f
#
_entry.id   1ed5806f3aef1ab386cf0fb539d27e2f
#
_cell.length_a   1.000
_cell.length_b   1.000
_cell.length_c   1.000
_cell.angle_alpha   90.00
_cell.angle_beta   90.00
_cell.angle_gamma   90.00
#
_symmetry.space_group_name_H-M   'P 1'
#
loop_
_entity.id
_entity.type
_entity.pdbx_description
1 polymer ?
#
loop_
_entity_poly.entity_id
_entity_poly.type
_entity_poly.pdbx_seq_one_letter_code
_entity_poly.pdbx_strand_id
1 'polypeptide(L)'
;MVLEKQPTSGGGDRLSFLNSADVVKVGGKFICIGEPRDVDTKQFGTKLFVDVKPLEGQFEDGSDAKTWVANKTSRNFLIDSLGSDEAAWLSQPIELEVVQAVVNNQKREVIYAVGAI
;
A
#
# COMPACT_ATOMS: atom_id res chain seq x y z
N MET A 1 -22.47 13.94 13.01
CA MET A 1 -22.00 13.71 12.67
C MET A 1 -21.34 13.99 12.53
N VAL A 2 -21.09 14.05 12.51
CA VAL A 2 -20.36 14.03 12.21
C VAL A 2 -19.62 14.04 12.03
N LEU A 3 -19.40 13.99 11.95
CA LEU A 3 -18.67 13.70 11.64
C LEU A 3 -17.84 13.87 11.64
N GLU A 4 -17.61 13.92 11.69
CA GLU A 4 -16.87 13.83 11.58
C GLU A 4 -15.99 14.02 11.47
N LYS A 5 -15.69 14.42 11.64
CA LYS A 5 -14.84 14.49 11.36
C LYS A 5 -13.94 14.40 11.48
N GLN A 6 -13.69 14.39 11.60
CA GLN A 6 -12.85 14.06 11.47
C GLN A 6 -11.99 14.21 11.53
N PRO A 7 -11.70 14.32 11.62
CA PRO A 7 -10.70 14.32 11.49
C PRO A 7 -9.93 14.72 11.49
N THR A 8 -9.69 14.99 11.62
CA THR A 8 -8.96 15.04 11.37
C THR A 8 -8.16 15.13 11.54
N SER A 9 -7.86 15.37 11.79
CA SER A 9 -7.14 15.16 11.74
C SER A 9 -6.53 14.86 12.01
N GLY A 10 -6.67 15.36 11.93
CA GLY A 10 -5.88 14.98 12.30
C GLY A 10 -5.40 13.96 12.26
N GLY A 11 -4.85 13.95 13.01
CA GLY A 11 -4.12 12.88 13.05
C GLY A 11 -4.78 11.77 12.42
N GLY A 12 -5.76 11.70 12.58
CA GLY A 12 -6.35 10.73 11.85
C GLY A 12 -6.38 11.02 10.39
N ASP A 13 -5.48 11.80 9.98
CA ASP A 13 -5.41 12.19 8.61
C ASP A 13 -5.34 11.00 7.71
N ARG A 14 -6.19 11.02 6.72
CA ARG A 14 -6.24 9.97 5.74
C ARG A 14 -5.05 10.12 4.80
N LEU A 15 -4.29 9.05 4.65
CA LEU A 15 -3.20 9.05 3.69
C LEU A 15 -3.74 8.92 2.27
N SER A 16 -3.02 9.52 1.32
CA SER A 16 -3.32 9.31 -0.09
C SER A 16 -2.99 7.89 -0.50
N PHE A 17 -3.60 7.42 -1.57
CA PHE A 17 -3.29 6.09 -2.08
C PHE A 17 -2.01 6.10 -2.92
N LEU A 18 -1.24 5.05 -2.78
CA LEU A 18 -0.05 4.82 -3.57
C LEU A 18 -0.45 4.50 -5.00
N ASN A 19 0.23 5.10 -5.97
CA ASN A 19 0.00 4.82 -7.38
C ASN A 19 1.29 4.36 -8.06
N SER A 20 1.18 3.94 -9.32
CA SER A 20 2.32 3.41 -10.09
C SER A 20 3.45 4.41 -10.21
N ALA A 21 3.14 5.68 -10.44
CA ALA A 21 4.16 6.70 -10.58
C ALA A 21 4.96 6.88 -9.29
N ASP A 22 4.31 6.75 -8.14
CA ASP A 22 4.99 6.82 -6.85
C ASP A 22 6.02 5.69 -6.71
N VAL A 23 5.65 4.48 -7.11
CA VAL A 23 6.55 3.32 -7.02
C VAL A 23 7.79 3.53 -7.87
N VAL A 24 7.60 3.97 -9.11
CA VAL A 24 8.71 4.22 -10.03
C VAL A 24 9.62 5.33 -9.50
N LYS A 25 9.02 6.40 -8.99
CA LYS A 25 9.76 7.58 -8.53
C LYS A 25 10.71 7.24 -7.39
N VAL A 26 10.29 6.42 -6.45
CA VAL A 26 11.09 6.11 -5.26
C VAL A 26 11.91 4.82 -5.41
N GLY A 27 11.86 4.17 -6.57
CA GLY A 27 12.68 2.99 -6.84
C GLY A 27 12.12 1.69 -6.30
N GLY A 28 10.85 1.66 -5.91
CA GLY A 28 10.16 0.43 -5.54
C GLY A 28 10.39 -0.09 -4.13
N LYS A 29 11.26 0.55 -3.35
CA LYS A 29 11.58 0.07 -2.00
C LYS A 29 10.84 0.88 -0.96
N PHE A 30 10.12 0.18 -0.09
CA PHE A 30 9.25 0.79 0.91
C PHE A 30 9.42 0.10 2.25
N ILE A 31 8.92 0.74 3.30
CA ILE A 31 8.83 0.13 4.61
C ILE A 31 7.38 0.24 5.09
N CYS A 32 6.87 -0.83 5.68
CA CYS A 32 5.53 -0.83 6.25
C CYS A 32 5.56 -0.05 7.56
N ILE A 33 4.74 0.99 7.66
CA ILE A 33 4.73 1.86 8.84
C ILE A 33 3.56 1.61 9.77
N GLY A 34 2.66 0.70 9.39
CA GLY A 34 1.53 0.33 10.20
C GLY A 34 1.14 -1.10 9.94
N GLU A 35 0.30 -1.64 10.81
CA GLU A 35 -0.21 -2.99 10.60
C GLU A 35 -1.13 -3.01 9.38
N PRO A 36 -1.02 -4.04 8.54
CA PRO A 36 -1.95 -4.17 7.42
C PRO A 36 -3.36 -4.41 7.95
N ARG A 37 -4.34 -3.95 7.21
CA ARG A 37 -5.73 -4.10 7.63
C ARG A 37 -6.62 -4.42 6.43
N ASP A 38 -7.59 -5.27 6.66
CA ASP A 38 -8.61 -5.54 5.65
C ASP A 38 -9.67 -4.46 5.74
N VAL A 39 -10.00 -3.87 4.59
CA VAL A 39 -11.00 -2.81 4.49
C VAL A 39 -12.08 -3.27 3.53
N ASP A 40 -13.31 -3.22 3.98
CA ASP A 40 -14.45 -3.57 3.15
C ASP A 40 -14.79 -2.38 2.25
N THR A 41 -14.56 -2.55 0.96
CA THR A 41 -14.88 -1.52 -0.02
C THR A 41 -16.21 -1.86 -0.69
N LYS A 42 -17.02 -0.85 -0.94
CA LYS A 42 -18.36 -1.09 -1.50
C LYS A 42 -18.33 -1.62 -2.94
N GLN A 43 -17.29 -1.25 -3.69
CA GLN A 43 -17.21 -1.61 -5.11
C GLN A 43 -16.39 -2.85 -5.38
N PHE A 44 -15.36 -3.11 -4.56
CA PHE A 44 -14.36 -4.10 -4.89
C PHE A 44 -14.22 -5.20 -3.84
N GLY A 45 -15.14 -5.24 -2.88
CA GLY A 45 -15.07 -6.19 -1.77
C GLY A 45 -13.98 -5.83 -0.78
N THR A 46 -13.56 -6.80 -0.01
CA THR A 46 -12.54 -6.59 1.01
C THR A 46 -11.15 -6.51 0.38
N LYS A 47 -10.42 -5.46 0.70
CA LYS A 47 -9.05 -5.23 0.21
C LYS A 47 -8.09 -5.05 1.37
N LEU A 48 -6.85 -5.43 1.15
CA LEU A 48 -5.80 -5.25 2.14
C LEU A 48 -5.15 -3.88 1.95
N PHE A 49 -5.20 -3.06 2.98
CA PHE A 49 -4.58 -1.73 2.98
C PHE A 49 -3.30 -1.80 3.81
N VAL A 50 -2.20 -1.33 3.22
CA VAL A 50 -0.89 -1.32 3.87
C VAL A 50 -0.33 0.10 3.77
N ASP A 51 -0.09 0.73 4.90
CA ASP A 51 0.53 2.06 4.92
C ASP A 51 2.03 1.89 4.77
N VAL A 52 2.61 2.58 3.81
CA VAL A 52 4.03 2.45 3.47
C VAL A 52 4.65 3.83 3.30
N LYS A 53 5.96 3.90 3.51
CA LYS A 53 6.75 5.07 3.15
C LYS A 53 7.97 4.60 2.36
N PRO A 54 8.56 5.48 1.53
CA PRO A 54 9.78 5.12 0.82
C PRO A 54 10.88 4.75 1.81
N LEU A 55 11.65 3.73 1.48
CA LEU A 55 12.79 3.35 2.29
C LEU A 55 13.81 4.47 2.32
N GLU A 56 13.96 5.19 1.20
CA GLU A 56 14.80 6.36 1.09
C GLU A 56 14.05 7.47 0.38
N GLY A 57 14.25 8.72 0.83
CA GLY A 57 13.64 9.88 0.20
C GLY A 57 12.18 10.07 0.58
N GLN A 58 11.48 10.80 -0.25
CA GLN A 58 10.08 11.16 -0.04
C GLN A 58 9.31 11.03 -1.34
N PHE A 59 7.99 10.95 -1.22
CA PHE A 59 7.11 11.03 -2.39
C PHE A 59 7.22 12.42 -3.03
N GLU A 60 6.94 12.46 -4.33
CA GLU A 60 7.08 13.70 -5.12
C GLU A 60 6.21 14.83 -4.58
N ASP A 61 5.04 14.51 -4.04
CA ASP A 61 4.13 15.51 -3.48
C ASP A 61 4.50 15.94 -2.06
N GLY A 62 5.62 15.46 -1.53
CA GLY A 62 6.07 15.80 -0.19
C GLY A 62 5.46 14.96 0.93
N SER A 63 4.58 14.04 0.61
CA SER A 63 3.99 13.15 1.62
C SER A 63 5.05 12.22 2.18
N ASP A 64 4.96 11.92 3.47
CA ASP A 64 5.86 10.97 4.10
C ASP A 64 5.41 9.53 3.92
N ALA A 65 4.11 9.32 3.78
CA ALA A 65 3.54 7.98 3.70
C ALA A 65 2.31 7.98 2.81
N LYS A 66 2.02 6.81 2.25
CA LYS A 66 0.79 6.59 1.47
C LYS A 66 0.26 5.20 1.75
N THR A 67 -1.02 4.99 1.45
CA THR A 67 -1.67 3.69 1.62
C THR A 67 -1.64 2.94 0.30
N TRP A 68 -1.08 1.74 0.34
CA TRP A 68 -1.08 0.83 -0.80
C TRP A 68 -2.23 -0.16 -0.64
N VAL A 69 -3.04 -0.30 -1.69
CA VAL A 69 -4.10 -1.30 -1.74
C VAL A 69 -3.54 -2.52 -2.43
N ALA A 70 -3.24 -3.55 -1.64
CA ALA A 70 -2.58 -4.76 -2.15
C ALA A 70 -3.59 -5.63 -2.88
N ASN A 71 -3.19 -6.13 -4.06
CA ASN A 71 -4.00 -7.11 -4.76
C ASN A 71 -3.83 -8.49 -4.11
N LYS A 72 -4.66 -9.42 -4.52
CA LYS A 72 -4.69 -10.75 -3.92
C LYS A 72 -3.35 -11.47 -4.06
N THR A 73 -2.71 -11.36 -5.21
CA THR A 73 -1.41 -11.98 -5.45
C THR A 73 -0.35 -11.44 -4.49
N SER A 74 -0.31 -10.13 -4.33
CA SER A 74 0.64 -9.49 -3.42
C SER A 74 0.35 -9.82 -1.97
N ARG A 75 -0.94 -9.86 -1.59
CA ARG A 75 -1.35 -10.27 -0.25
C ARG A 75 -0.81 -11.66 0.09
N ASN A 76 -1.02 -12.61 -0.81
CA ASN A 76 -0.57 -13.99 -0.58
C ASN A 76 0.96 -14.06 -0.52
N PHE A 77 1.65 -13.35 -1.40
CA PHE A 77 3.11 -13.30 -1.40
C PHE A 77 3.66 -12.78 -0.08
N LEU A 78 3.07 -11.69 0.43
CA LEU A 78 3.53 -11.08 1.68
C LEU A 78 3.20 -11.93 2.89
N ILE A 79 2.07 -12.62 2.89
CA ILE A 79 1.74 -13.56 3.96
C ILE A 79 2.77 -14.69 3.99
N ASP A 80 3.15 -15.21 2.82
CA ASP A 80 4.17 -16.25 2.75
C ASP A 80 5.53 -15.75 3.20
N SER A 81 5.86 -14.48 2.92
CA SER A 81 7.17 -13.91 3.22
C SER A 81 7.28 -13.37 4.65
N LEU A 82 6.23 -12.72 5.15
CA LEU A 82 6.26 -12.02 6.43
C LEU A 82 5.42 -12.71 7.52
N GLY A 83 4.57 -13.65 7.13
CA GLY A 83 3.66 -14.32 8.05
C GLY A 83 2.27 -13.69 8.02
N SER A 84 1.32 -14.38 8.64
CA SER A 84 -0.07 -13.96 8.67
C SER A 84 -0.40 -13.03 9.86
N ASP A 85 0.56 -12.82 10.76
CA ASP A 85 0.37 -11.92 11.90
C ASP A 85 0.62 -10.49 11.44
N GLU A 86 -0.41 -9.65 11.52
CA GLU A 86 -0.32 -8.26 11.09
C GLU A 86 0.81 -7.51 11.80
N ALA A 87 1.03 -7.79 13.07
CA ALA A 87 2.09 -7.10 13.83
C ALA A 87 3.47 -7.41 13.27
N ALA A 88 3.66 -8.55 12.63
CA ALA A 88 4.95 -8.92 12.08
C ALA A 88 5.34 -8.08 10.85
N TRP A 89 4.38 -7.41 10.24
CA TRP A 89 4.65 -6.58 9.06
C TRP A 89 5.17 -5.20 9.43
N LEU A 90 4.94 -4.77 10.66
CA LEU A 90 5.33 -3.44 11.11
C LEU A 90 6.84 -3.27 11.00
N SER A 91 7.25 -2.19 10.35
CA SER A 91 8.67 -1.86 10.13
C SER A 91 9.41 -2.83 9.21
N GLN A 92 8.68 -3.65 8.46
CA GLN A 92 9.33 -4.56 7.50
C GLN A 92 9.54 -3.86 6.16
N PRO A 93 10.75 -3.92 5.61
CA PRO A 93 10.99 -3.39 4.27
C PRO A 93 10.46 -4.35 3.21
N ILE A 94 9.81 -3.79 2.20
CA ILE A 94 9.25 -4.56 1.09
C ILE A 94 9.63 -3.90 -0.22
N GLU A 95 9.61 -4.69 -1.28
CA GLU A 95 9.85 -4.18 -2.62
C GLU A 95 8.58 -4.35 -3.45
N LEU A 96 8.19 -3.28 -4.12
CA LEU A 96 7.04 -3.24 -5.01
C LEU A 96 7.52 -2.96 -6.44
N GLU A 97 6.82 -3.50 -7.40
CA GLU A 97 7.14 -3.34 -8.82
C GLU A 97 5.88 -3.05 -9.60
N VAL A 98 5.99 -2.17 -10.57
CA VAL A 98 4.88 -1.86 -11.48
C VAL A 98 5.00 -2.79 -12.69
N VAL A 99 3.92 -3.52 -12.94
CA VAL A 99 3.84 -4.47 -14.04
C VAL A 99 2.61 -4.12 -14.88
N GLN A 100 2.75 -4.20 -16.20
CA GLN A 100 1.58 -4.04 -17.06
C GLN A 100 0.86 -5.36 -17.16
N ALA A 101 -0.45 -5.30 -16.91
CA ALA A 101 -1.30 -6.47 -16.94
C ALA A 101 -2.54 -6.17 -17.79
N VAL A 102 -3.14 -7.20 -18.34
CA VAL A 102 -4.39 -7.07 -19.08
C VAL A 102 -5.53 -7.44 -18.12
N VAL A 103 -6.38 -6.45 -17.85
CA VAL A 103 -7.53 -6.63 -16.96
C VAL A 103 -8.76 -6.18 -17.75
N ASN A 104 -9.72 -7.05 -17.93
CA ASN A 104 -10.94 -6.75 -18.69
C ASN A 104 -10.63 -6.20 -20.10
N ASN A 105 -9.70 -6.85 -20.79
CA ASN A 105 -9.25 -6.48 -22.14
C ASN A 105 -8.59 -5.09 -22.22
N GLN A 106 -8.15 -4.54 -21.08
CA GLN A 106 -7.46 -3.26 -21.05
C GLN A 106 -6.10 -3.44 -20.40
N LYS A 107 -5.10 -2.78 -20.96
CA LYS A 107 -3.78 -2.75 -20.35
C LYS A 107 -3.81 -1.79 -19.17
N ARG A 108 -3.36 -2.26 -18.02
CA ARG A 108 -3.29 -1.46 -16.80
C ARG A 108 -1.96 -1.68 -16.12
N GLU A 109 -1.51 -0.66 -15.41
CA GLU A 109 -0.36 -0.79 -14.53
C GLU A 109 -0.84 -1.31 -13.20
N VAL A 110 -0.21 -2.36 -12.72
CA VAL A 110 -0.55 -3.01 -11.46
C VAL A 110 0.69 -3.06 -10.60
N ILE A 111 0.54 -2.74 -9.33
CA ILE A 111 1.64 -2.78 -8.36
C ILE A 111 1.63 -4.14 -7.68
N TYR A 112 2.75 -4.86 -7.77
CA TYR A 112 2.90 -6.16 -7.11
C TYR A 112 4.02 -6.09 -6.09
N ALA A 113 3.85 -6.82 -4.98
CA ALA A 113 4.94 -7.08 -4.06
C ALA A 113 5.82 -8.17 -4.68
N VAL A 114 7.11 -7.89 -4.79
CA VAL A 114 8.07 -8.80 -5.42
C VAL A 114 9.19 -9.22 -4.47
N GLY A 115 9.26 -8.67 -3.29
CA GLY A 115 10.26 -9.06 -2.32
C GLY A 115 9.98 -8.52 -0.93
N ALA A 116 10.50 -9.24 0.06
CA ALA A 116 10.69 -8.73 1.41
C ALA A 116 12.20 -8.54 1.55
N ILE A 117 12.60 -7.33 1.80
CA ILE A 117 14.02 -6.98 1.78
C ILE A 117 14.69 -7.33 3.10
#